data_b56115f1335dc0a98713102a6530a0c1
#
_entry.id   b56115f1335dc0a98713102a6530a0c1
#
_cell.length_a   1.000
_cell.length_b   1.000
_cell.length_c   1.000
_cell.angle_alpha   90.00
_cell.angle_beta   90.00
_cell.angle_gamma   90.00
#
_symmetry.space_group_name_H-M   'P 1'
#
loop_
_entity.id
_entity.type
_entity.pdbx_description
1 polymer ?
#
loop_
_entity_poly.entity_id
_entity_poly.type
_entity_poly.pdbx_seq_one_letter_code
_entity_poly.pdbx_strand_id
1 'polypeptide(L)'
;MKSYLIVGALLLVIIALLATNKKLVETVKNIFKIEDLRKRLIYTCLLILVYRLGCYVVIPGIDPNLLGEGSALANQMDSNGLLGLLNVFSGGAFANAAIFALGVMPYITASIIIQLLGMMVPAVQKMMKEGESGRRKMNQWTRLLTIGVLALQGPAYVANLYHQMPEAFVYGNAFIFTVYATIILIAGTMFVVWLGEKITDKGIGNGVALIIMIGIVARLPHALLAELSARLNTSTGSLIMIIIELVLLFLVFLATIAVVQAVRKVPVQYASVSLVTSSMAVFVSTSRSR
;
A
#
# COMPACT_ATOMS: atom_id res chain seq x y z
N MET A 1 23.51 7.72 19.78
CA MET A 1 24.63 7.46 18.86
C MET A 1 24.96 5.99 18.69
N LYS A 2 25.08 5.19 19.76
CA LYS A 2 25.39 3.74 19.67
C LYS A 2 24.33 2.92 18.93
N SER A 3 23.04 3.23 19.08
CA SER A 3 21.93 2.51 18.42
C SER A 3 21.94 2.68 16.90
N TYR A 4 22.24 3.85 16.38
CA TYR A 4 22.35 4.10 14.93
C TYR A 4 23.53 3.37 14.29
N LEU A 5 24.66 3.23 15.05
CA LEU A 5 25.83 2.47 14.62
C LEU A 5 25.50 0.97 14.51
N ILE A 6 24.77 0.41 15.47
CA ILE A 6 24.39 -1.02 15.48
C ILE A 6 23.45 -1.34 14.31
N VAL A 7 22.47 -0.47 14.05
CA VAL A 7 21.53 -0.67 12.92
C VAL A 7 22.23 -0.43 11.59
N GLY A 8 23.10 0.56 11.49
CA GLY A 8 23.95 0.75 10.31
C GLY A 8 24.83 -0.47 10.03
N ALA A 9 25.43 -1.06 11.08
CA ALA A 9 26.22 -2.27 10.97
C ALA A 9 25.35 -3.49 10.54
N LEU A 10 24.14 -3.63 11.11
CA LEU A 10 23.22 -4.71 10.78
C LEU A 10 22.70 -4.59 9.33
N LEU A 11 22.42 -3.39 8.88
CA LEU A 11 22.05 -3.07 7.49
C LEU A 11 23.22 -3.40 6.53
N LEU A 12 24.44 -3.03 6.87
CA LEU A 12 25.63 -3.36 6.10
C LEU A 12 25.86 -4.87 6.03
N VAL A 13 25.65 -5.60 7.11
CA VAL A 13 25.73 -7.07 7.13
C VAL A 13 24.68 -7.69 6.23
N ILE A 14 23.44 -7.23 6.26
CA ILE A 14 22.36 -7.70 5.37
C ILE A 14 22.70 -7.43 3.90
N ILE A 15 23.17 -6.22 3.59
CA ILE A 15 23.59 -5.84 2.23
C ILE A 15 24.78 -6.70 1.78
N ALA A 16 25.75 -6.94 2.63
CA ALA A 16 26.90 -7.79 2.35
C ALA A 16 26.48 -9.26 2.08
N LEU A 17 25.57 -9.82 2.89
CA LEU A 17 25.01 -11.15 2.69
C LEU A 17 24.23 -11.27 1.38
N LEU A 18 23.44 -10.24 1.03
CA LEU A 18 22.71 -10.19 -0.24
C LEU A 18 23.69 -10.06 -1.42
N ALA A 19 24.74 -9.26 -1.29
CA ALA A 19 25.77 -9.07 -2.32
C ALA A 19 26.66 -10.32 -2.52
N THR A 20 26.84 -11.12 -1.48
CA THR A 20 27.62 -12.37 -1.54
C THR A 20 26.89 -13.47 -2.34
N ASN A 21 25.58 -13.36 -2.48
CA ASN A 21 24.78 -14.34 -3.20
C ASN A 21 24.82 -14.08 -4.71
N LYS A 22 25.80 -14.69 -5.41
CA LYS A 22 26.05 -14.51 -6.86
C LYS A 22 24.80 -14.68 -7.71
N LYS A 23 23.91 -15.63 -7.37
CA LYS A 23 22.64 -15.83 -8.11
C LYS A 23 21.70 -14.63 -8.00
N LEU A 24 21.59 -14.00 -6.83
CA LEU A 24 20.78 -12.78 -6.66
C LEU A 24 21.35 -11.60 -7.44
N VAL A 25 22.67 -11.41 -7.39
CA VAL A 25 23.34 -10.33 -8.13
C VAL A 25 23.18 -10.52 -9.63
N GLU A 26 23.35 -11.75 -10.15
CA GLU A 26 23.10 -12.05 -11.55
C GLU A 26 21.66 -11.85 -11.97
N THR A 27 20.71 -12.25 -11.14
CA THR A 27 19.27 -12.02 -11.40
C THR A 27 18.95 -10.54 -11.48
N VAL A 28 19.43 -9.74 -10.52
CA VAL A 28 19.25 -8.27 -10.54
C VAL A 28 19.89 -7.67 -11.77
N LYS A 29 21.13 -8.07 -12.12
CA LYS A 29 21.83 -7.61 -13.33
C LYS A 29 21.07 -7.96 -14.61
N ASN A 30 20.46 -9.14 -14.67
CA ASN A 30 19.66 -9.59 -15.81
C ASN A 30 18.34 -8.81 -15.92
N ILE A 31 17.70 -8.44 -14.81
CA ILE A 31 16.51 -7.58 -14.78
C ILE A 31 16.81 -6.23 -15.44
N PHE A 32 17.96 -5.61 -15.13
CA PHE A 32 18.37 -4.34 -15.74
C PHE A 32 18.83 -4.46 -17.20
N LYS A 33 19.13 -5.66 -17.67
CA LYS A 33 19.56 -5.93 -19.04
C LYS A 33 18.39 -5.96 -20.03
N ILE A 34 17.18 -6.30 -19.56
CA ILE A 34 15.96 -6.31 -20.37
C ILE A 34 15.41 -4.88 -20.45
N GLU A 35 15.42 -4.29 -21.65
CA GLU A 35 15.09 -2.88 -21.85
C GLU A 35 13.64 -2.53 -21.46
N ASP A 36 12.66 -3.36 -21.80
CA ASP A 36 11.27 -3.14 -21.48
C ASP A 36 11.01 -3.18 -19.95
N LEU A 37 11.61 -4.16 -19.27
CA LEU A 37 11.49 -4.29 -17.82
C LEU A 37 12.15 -3.12 -17.08
N ARG A 38 13.31 -2.68 -17.57
CA ARG A 38 14.02 -1.51 -17.02
C ARG A 38 13.18 -0.24 -17.16
N LYS A 39 12.57 0.00 -18.33
CA LYS A 39 11.69 1.16 -18.55
C LYS A 39 10.50 1.16 -17.60
N ARG A 40 9.82 0.02 -17.43
CA ARG A 40 8.69 -0.14 -16.50
C ARG A 40 9.11 0.07 -15.06
N LEU A 41 10.28 -0.43 -14.67
CA LEU A 41 10.81 -0.28 -13.30
C LEU A 41 11.14 1.19 -13.00
N ILE A 42 11.84 1.87 -13.90
CA ILE A 42 12.17 3.30 -13.75
C ILE A 42 10.88 4.14 -13.68
N TYR A 43 9.90 3.86 -14.54
CA TYR A 43 8.62 4.54 -14.53
C TYR A 43 7.89 4.37 -13.19
N THR A 44 7.85 3.13 -12.66
CA THR A 44 7.25 2.83 -11.36
C THR A 44 7.98 3.58 -10.24
N CYS A 45 9.31 3.54 -10.19
CA CYS A 45 10.10 4.26 -9.19
C CYS A 45 9.87 5.77 -9.23
N LEU A 46 9.76 6.35 -10.42
CA LEU A 46 9.51 7.79 -10.57
C LEU A 46 8.14 8.18 -10.03
N LEU A 47 7.08 7.43 -10.34
CA LEU A 47 5.74 7.70 -9.82
C LEU A 47 5.65 7.52 -8.30
N ILE A 48 6.36 6.52 -7.76
CA ILE A 48 6.48 6.32 -6.31
C ILE A 48 7.19 7.50 -5.64
N LEU A 49 8.24 8.03 -6.26
CA LEU A 49 8.95 9.20 -5.76
C LEU A 49 8.02 10.42 -5.71
N VAL A 50 7.20 10.65 -6.75
CA VAL A 50 6.18 11.71 -6.77
C VAL A 50 5.19 11.52 -5.60
N TYR A 51 4.69 10.30 -5.40
CA TYR A 51 3.83 10.00 -4.26
C TYR A 51 4.52 10.32 -2.92
N ARG A 52 5.77 9.91 -2.78
CA ARG A 52 6.52 10.12 -1.53
C ARG A 52 6.76 11.59 -1.22
N LEU A 53 7.10 12.40 -2.23
CA LEU A 53 7.21 13.85 -2.08
C LEU A 53 5.90 14.48 -1.62
N GLY A 54 4.78 14.07 -2.19
CA GLY A 54 3.47 14.60 -1.81
C GLY A 54 3.03 14.24 -0.38
N CYS A 55 3.58 13.18 0.22
CA CYS A 55 3.34 12.84 1.64
C CYS A 55 3.96 13.85 2.63
N TYR A 56 4.87 14.71 2.17
CA TYR A 56 5.50 15.76 2.98
C TYR A 56 4.91 17.15 2.72
N VAL A 57 4.08 17.30 1.69
CA VAL A 57 3.42 18.57 1.38
C VAL A 57 2.23 18.76 2.30
N VAL A 58 2.37 19.63 3.30
CA VAL A 58 1.34 19.94 4.29
C VAL A 58 0.18 20.69 3.64
N ILE A 59 -1.03 20.49 4.14
CA ILE A 59 -2.23 21.24 3.70
C ILE A 59 -2.00 22.72 4.00
N PRO A 60 -2.13 23.62 3.01
CA PRO A 60 -1.96 25.06 3.24
C PRO A 60 -2.91 25.57 4.33
N GLY A 61 -2.39 26.35 5.26
CA GLY A 61 -3.12 26.86 6.41
C GLY A 61 -2.90 26.10 7.72
N ILE A 62 -2.03 25.09 7.72
CA ILE A 62 -1.54 24.42 8.89
C ILE A 62 -0.04 24.74 9.03
N ASP A 63 0.41 25.10 10.23
CA ASP A 63 1.82 25.39 10.49
C ASP A 63 2.64 24.09 10.49
N PRO A 64 3.58 23.92 9.54
CA PRO A 64 4.39 22.71 9.45
C PRO A 64 5.37 22.53 10.64
N ASN A 65 5.70 23.59 11.38
CA ASN A 65 6.62 23.50 12.51
C ASN A 65 6.02 22.77 13.71
N LEU A 66 4.70 22.73 13.83
CA LEU A 66 3.98 22.02 14.89
C LEU A 66 3.68 20.55 14.51
N LEU A 67 4.01 20.16 13.28
CA LEU A 67 3.82 18.81 12.73
C LEU A 67 5.15 18.07 12.71
N GLY A 68 5.10 16.74 12.61
CA GLY A 68 6.29 15.90 12.45
C GLY A 68 6.51 14.94 13.60
N GLU A 69 7.66 14.27 13.57
CA GLU A 69 8.05 13.29 14.58
C GLU A 69 8.27 13.99 15.93
N GLY A 70 7.52 13.55 16.97
CA GLY A 70 7.55 14.17 18.31
C GLY A 70 6.45 15.21 18.54
N SER A 71 5.61 15.54 17.55
CA SER A 71 4.42 16.37 17.77
C SER A 71 3.40 15.66 18.67
N ALA A 72 2.53 16.46 19.31
CA ALA A 72 1.42 15.94 20.10
C ALA A 72 0.54 14.95 19.27
N LEU A 73 0.42 15.23 17.97
CA LEU A 73 -0.29 14.39 17.03
C LEU A 73 0.39 13.02 16.81
N ALA A 74 1.72 13.01 16.61
CA ALA A 74 2.45 11.76 16.43
C ALA A 74 2.42 10.90 17.68
N ASN A 75 2.60 11.49 18.86
CA ASN A 75 2.56 10.78 20.14
C ASN A 75 1.17 10.22 20.47
N GLN A 76 0.10 10.94 20.12
CA GLN A 76 -1.27 10.43 20.28
C GLN A 76 -1.62 9.34 19.27
N MET A 77 -1.07 9.38 18.06
CA MET A 77 -1.25 8.32 17.07
C MET A 77 -0.54 7.03 17.46
N ASP A 78 0.62 7.11 18.09
CA ASP A 78 1.33 5.94 18.60
C ASP A 78 0.58 5.30 19.78
N SER A 79 -0.14 6.09 20.58
CA SER A 79 -0.96 5.60 21.69
C SER A 79 -2.35 5.08 21.26
N ASN A 80 -2.93 5.57 20.17
CA ASN A 80 -4.23 5.17 19.63
C ASN A 80 -4.05 4.18 18.47
N GLY A 81 -4.20 2.89 18.72
CA GLY A 81 -3.92 1.82 17.76
C GLY A 81 -4.59 1.97 16.38
N LEU A 82 -5.83 2.51 16.32
CA LEU A 82 -6.54 2.72 15.05
C LEU A 82 -5.95 3.87 14.22
N LEU A 83 -5.69 5.01 14.86
CA LEU A 83 -5.08 6.18 14.18
C LEU A 83 -3.64 5.88 13.78
N GLY A 84 -2.91 5.13 14.60
CA GLY A 84 -1.57 4.63 14.28
C GLY A 84 -1.56 3.77 13.02
N LEU A 85 -2.51 2.85 12.88
CA LEU A 85 -2.67 2.05 11.67
C LEU A 85 -2.92 2.91 10.42
N LEU A 86 -3.82 3.90 10.49
CA LEU A 86 -4.08 4.83 9.38
C LEU A 86 -2.80 5.59 8.98
N ASN A 87 -2.03 6.02 9.97
CA ASN A 87 -0.76 6.70 9.76
C ASN A 87 0.30 5.81 9.10
N VAL A 88 0.36 4.52 9.47
CA VAL A 88 1.26 3.54 8.83
C VAL A 88 0.84 3.31 7.37
N PHE A 89 -0.44 3.11 7.09
CA PHE A 89 -0.94 2.88 5.73
C PHE A 89 -0.77 4.11 4.81
N SER A 90 -0.87 5.32 5.36
CA SER A 90 -0.60 6.55 4.60
C SER A 90 0.90 6.87 4.45
N GLY A 91 1.78 6.04 5.04
CA GLY A 91 3.22 6.27 5.02
C GLY A 91 3.68 7.51 5.80
N GLY A 92 2.91 7.91 6.82
CA GLY A 92 3.19 9.08 7.63
C GLY A 92 2.47 10.36 7.19
N ALA A 93 1.82 10.35 6.04
CA ALA A 93 1.12 11.53 5.53
C ALA A 93 -0.03 11.97 6.44
N PHE A 94 -0.64 11.05 7.17
CA PHE A 94 -1.74 11.33 8.10
C PHE A 94 -1.25 12.19 9.29
N ALA A 95 -0.13 11.84 9.92
CA ALA A 95 0.47 12.59 11.03
C ALA A 95 1.05 13.93 10.58
N ASN A 96 1.52 14.02 9.34
CA ASN A 96 2.06 15.25 8.78
C ASN A 96 0.98 16.21 8.24
N ALA A 97 -0.30 15.91 8.41
CA ALA A 97 -1.42 16.66 7.81
C ALA A 97 -1.17 17.01 6.33
N ALA A 98 -0.63 16.03 5.59
CA ALA A 98 -0.23 16.20 4.20
C ALA A 98 -1.47 16.17 3.27
N ILE A 99 -1.29 16.66 2.05
CA ILE A 99 -2.31 16.60 0.98
C ILE A 99 -2.77 15.15 0.74
N PHE A 100 -1.89 14.16 0.94
CA PHE A 100 -2.18 12.73 0.81
C PHE A 100 -2.51 12.05 2.15
N ALA A 101 -2.94 12.80 3.18
CA ALA A 101 -3.19 12.28 4.52
C ALA A 101 -4.13 11.07 4.55
N LEU A 102 -5.22 11.10 3.80
CA LEU A 102 -6.17 9.98 3.71
C LEU A 102 -5.67 8.84 2.80
N GLY A 103 -4.60 9.08 2.02
CA GLY A 103 -3.97 8.07 1.17
C GLY A 103 -4.93 7.36 0.22
N VAL A 104 -4.82 6.04 0.14
CA VAL A 104 -5.62 5.18 -0.74
C VAL A 104 -6.80 4.53 0.00
N MET A 105 -6.91 4.70 1.33
CA MET A 105 -7.93 4.04 2.16
C MET A 105 -9.38 4.28 1.69
N PRO A 106 -9.82 5.51 1.35
CA PRO A 106 -11.18 5.76 0.87
C PRO A 106 -11.48 5.01 -0.43
N TYR A 107 -10.50 4.88 -1.32
CA TYR A 107 -10.62 4.12 -2.56
C TYR A 107 -10.76 2.62 -2.32
N ILE A 108 -10.00 2.05 -1.37
CA ILE A 108 -10.12 0.64 -1.00
C ILE A 108 -11.52 0.36 -0.46
N THR A 109 -12.01 1.20 0.45
CA THR A 109 -13.36 1.09 1.00
C THR A 109 -14.43 1.13 -0.10
N ALA A 110 -14.35 2.10 -1.00
CA ALA A 110 -15.25 2.22 -2.14
C ALA A 110 -15.17 1.00 -3.07
N SER A 111 -13.97 0.50 -3.34
CA SER A 111 -13.77 -0.70 -4.18
C SER A 111 -14.40 -1.95 -3.57
N ILE A 112 -14.24 -2.15 -2.25
CA ILE A 112 -14.86 -3.28 -1.53
C ILE A 112 -16.39 -3.15 -1.57
N ILE A 113 -16.94 -1.97 -1.33
CA ILE A 113 -18.39 -1.73 -1.40
C ILE A 113 -18.94 -2.09 -2.80
N ILE A 114 -18.28 -1.63 -3.87
CA ILE A 114 -18.69 -1.96 -5.24
C ILE A 114 -18.58 -3.46 -5.54
N GLN A 115 -17.55 -4.13 -5.04
CA GLN A 115 -17.40 -5.58 -5.19
C GLN A 115 -18.51 -6.35 -4.46
N LEU A 116 -18.86 -5.94 -3.23
CA LEU A 116 -19.97 -6.53 -2.48
C LEU A 116 -21.32 -6.27 -3.16
N LEU A 117 -21.55 -5.06 -3.67
CA LEU A 117 -22.74 -4.75 -4.46
C LEU A 117 -22.84 -5.62 -5.73
N GLY A 118 -21.69 -5.93 -6.35
CA GLY A 118 -21.61 -6.84 -7.48
C GLY A 118 -22.03 -8.28 -7.16
N MET A 119 -21.92 -8.71 -5.91
CA MET A 119 -22.41 -10.02 -5.46
C MET A 119 -23.88 -9.99 -5.04
N MET A 120 -24.35 -8.89 -4.46
CA MET A 120 -25.69 -8.78 -3.87
C MET A 120 -26.75 -8.28 -4.87
N VAL A 121 -26.38 -7.38 -5.79
CA VAL A 121 -27.32 -6.70 -6.70
C VAL A 121 -27.23 -7.29 -8.10
N PRO A 122 -28.30 -7.95 -8.62
CA PRO A 122 -28.29 -8.61 -9.94
C PRO A 122 -27.95 -7.68 -11.10
N ALA A 123 -28.31 -6.39 -11.01
CA ALA A 123 -28.00 -5.39 -12.02
C ALA A 123 -26.49 -5.13 -12.11
N VAL A 124 -25.80 -5.01 -10.97
CA VAL A 124 -24.33 -4.83 -10.92
C VAL A 124 -23.62 -6.11 -11.33
N GLN A 125 -24.18 -7.28 -10.96
CA GLN A 125 -23.64 -8.58 -11.39
C GLN A 125 -23.67 -8.75 -12.91
N LYS A 126 -24.74 -8.30 -13.58
CA LYS A 126 -24.82 -8.28 -15.05
C LYS A 126 -23.72 -7.41 -15.65
N MET A 127 -23.51 -6.21 -15.10
CA MET A 127 -22.43 -5.32 -15.54
C MET A 127 -21.04 -5.96 -15.36
N MET A 128 -20.80 -6.70 -14.29
CA MET A 128 -19.53 -7.42 -14.08
C MET A 128 -19.29 -8.49 -15.15
N LYS A 129 -20.35 -9.10 -15.69
CA LYS A 129 -20.29 -10.12 -16.74
C LYS A 129 -20.14 -9.54 -18.15
N GLU A 130 -20.34 -8.24 -18.35
CA GLU A 130 -20.19 -7.54 -19.64
C GLU A 130 -18.73 -7.40 -20.11
N GLY A 131 -17.76 -7.97 -19.41
CA GLY A 131 -16.36 -7.94 -19.77
C GLY A 131 -15.71 -6.58 -19.58
N GLU A 132 -14.93 -6.09 -20.55
CA GLU A 132 -14.15 -4.85 -20.42
C GLU A 132 -15.01 -3.60 -20.27
N SER A 133 -16.15 -3.53 -20.96
CA SER A 133 -17.09 -2.41 -20.85
C SER A 133 -17.66 -2.29 -19.43
N GLY A 134 -18.10 -3.39 -18.85
CA GLY A 134 -18.60 -3.44 -17.48
C GLY A 134 -17.52 -3.07 -16.46
N ARG A 135 -16.29 -3.54 -16.66
CA ARG A 135 -15.14 -3.19 -15.81
C ARG A 135 -14.84 -1.70 -15.81
N ARG A 136 -14.90 -1.04 -16.98
CA ARG A 136 -14.73 0.43 -17.07
C ARG A 136 -15.80 1.18 -16.31
N LYS A 137 -17.08 0.77 -16.44
CA LYS A 137 -18.19 1.37 -15.68
C LYS A 137 -18.00 1.18 -14.18
N MET A 138 -17.61 0.00 -13.72
CA MET A 138 -17.34 -0.27 -12.32
C MET A 138 -16.22 0.62 -11.76
N ASN A 139 -15.14 0.81 -12.51
CA ASN A 139 -14.06 1.71 -12.09
C ASN A 139 -14.55 3.15 -11.96
N GLN A 140 -15.44 3.62 -12.85
CA GLN A 140 -16.04 4.95 -12.74
C GLN A 140 -16.93 5.08 -11.49
N TRP A 141 -17.75 4.06 -11.19
CA TRP A 141 -18.58 4.02 -9.98
C TRP A 141 -17.73 3.99 -8.71
N THR A 142 -16.64 3.23 -8.72
CA THR A 142 -15.69 3.21 -7.59
C THR A 142 -15.10 4.59 -7.35
N ARG A 143 -14.67 5.31 -8.40
CA ARG A 143 -14.13 6.67 -8.27
C ARG A 143 -15.17 7.65 -7.74
N LEU A 144 -16.41 7.59 -8.25
CA LEU A 144 -17.49 8.45 -7.78
C LEU A 144 -17.81 8.18 -6.30
N LEU A 145 -17.91 6.91 -5.92
CA LEU A 145 -18.13 6.51 -4.53
C LEU A 145 -16.94 6.93 -3.63
N THR A 146 -15.71 6.86 -4.13
CA THR A 146 -14.54 7.36 -3.41
C THR A 146 -14.66 8.83 -3.07
N ILE A 147 -15.13 9.67 -4.01
CA ILE A 147 -15.37 11.11 -3.76
C ILE A 147 -16.45 11.28 -2.68
N GLY A 148 -17.53 10.49 -2.73
CA GLY A 148 -18.57 10.52 -1.71
C GLY A 148 -18.06 10.15 -0.32
N VAL A 149 -17.24 9.09 -0.21
CA VAL A 149 -16.60 8.68 1.04
C VAL A 149 -15.66 9.77 1.56
N LEU A 150 -14.87 10.38 0.68
CA LEU A 150 -13.97 11.47 1.02
C LEU A 150 -14.69 12.73 1.51
N ALA A 151 -15.84 13.05 0.93
CA ALA A 151 -16.68 14.18 1.37
C ALA A 151 -17.19 14.00 2.82
N LEU A 152 -17.32 12.76 3.29
CA LEU A 152 -17.67 12.44 4.68
C LEU A 152 -16.42 12.35 5.57
N GLN A 153 -15.37 11.69 5.12
CA GLN A 153 -14.14 11.47 5.90
C GLN A 153 -13.27 12.73 6.01
N GLY A 154 -13.25 13.58 4.99
CA GLY A 154 -12.45 14.81 4.98
C GLY A 154 -12.77 15.76 6.12
N PRO A 155 -14.05 16.19 6.29
CA PRO A 155 -14.44 17.01 7.43
C PRO A 155 -14.17 16.36 8.79
N ALA A 156 -14.38 15.05 8.91
CA ALA A 156 -14.09 14.30 10.14
C ALA A 156 -12.59 14.31 10.47
N TYR A 157 -11.73 14.17 9.46
CA TYR A 157 -10.29 14.26 9.64
C TYR A 157 -9.85 15.66 10.08
N VAL A 158 -10.36 16.70 9.43
CA VAL A 158 -10.04 18.10 9.78
C VAL A 158 -10.55 18.44 11.18
N ALA A 159 -11.76 18.00 11.56
CA ALA A 159 -12.29 18.17 12.90
C ALA A 159 -11.41 17.48 13.96
N ASN A 160 -10.93 16.25 13.66
CA ASN A 160 -10.01 15.54 14.54
C ASN A 160 -8.68 16.31 14.72
N LEU A 161 -8.11 16.84 13.63
CA LEU A 161 -6.92 17.69 13.68
C LEU A 161 -7.16 18.94 14.55
N TYR A 162 -8.31 19.57 14.39
CA TYR A 162 -8.66 20.77 15.16
C TYR A 162 -8.76 20.52 16.65
N HIS A 163 -9.28 19.33 17.04
CA HIS A 163 -9.35 18.92 18.45
C HIS A 163 -7.98 18.59 19.05
N GLN A 164 -7.08 18.04 18.23
CA GLN A 164 -5.77 17.61 18.72
C GLN A 164 -4.74 18.73 18.77
N MET A 165 -4.80 19.68 17.82
CA MET A 165 -3.84 20.77 17.67
C MET A 165 -4.53 22.07 17.22
N PRO A 166 -5.30 22.74 18.09
CA PRO A 166 -5.97 23.98 17.74
C PRO A 166 -4.96 25.11 17.38
N GLU A 167 -3.76 25.07 17.95
CA GLU A 167 -2.72 26.07 17.72
C GLU A 167 -2.04 25.98 16.33
N ALA A 168 -2.20 24.85 15.64
CA ALA A 168 -1.59 24.65 14.33
C ALA A 168 -2.35 25.35 13.19
N PHE A 169 -3.53 25.88 13.45
CA PHE A 169 -4.38 26.49 12.43
C PHE A 169 -4.16 28.00 12.32
N VAL A 170 -3.72 28.45 11.14
CA VAL A 170 -3.49 29.86 10.85
C VAL A 170 -4.78 30.62 10.54
N TYR A 171 -5.83 29.92 10.06
CA TYR A 171 -7.10 30.53 9.68
C TYR A 171 -8.10 30.58 10.84
N GLY A 172 -8.63 31.77 11.15
CA GLY A 172 -9.58 31.99 12.25
C GLY A 172 -11.00 31.42 12.02
N ASN A 173 -11.36 31.00 10.81
CA ASN A 173 -12.70 30.51 10.51
C ASN A 173 -12.67 29.00 10.21
N ALA A 174 -13.00 28.19 11.22
CA ALA A 174 -12.93 26.73 11.16
C ALA A 174 -13.79 26.13 10.03
N PHE A 175 -14.95 26.70 9.72
CA PHE A 175 -15.84 26.16 8.70
C PHE A 175 -15.25 26.32 7.30
N ILE A 176 -14.76 27.53 6.97
CA ILE A 176 -14.15 27.79 5.65
C ILE A 176 -12.91 26.93 5.46
N PHE A 177 -12.09 26.80 6.51
CA PHE A 177 -10.92 25.93 6.47
C PHE A 177 -11.29 24.47 6.24
N THR A 178 -12.34 23.96 6.92
CA THR A 178 -12.78 22.56 6.76
C THR A 178 -13.22 22.28 5.32
N VAL A 179 -13.99 23.16 4.70
CA VAL A 179 -14.42 23.01 3.29
C VAL A 179 -13.21 23.03 2.35
N TYR A 180 -12.33 23.99 2.52
CA TYR A 180 -11.12 24.14 1.71
C TYR A 180 -10.19 22.92 1.84
N ALA A 181 -9.88 22.50 3.07
CA ALA A 181 -9.04 21.33 3.33
C ALA A 181 -9.65 20.05 2.79
N THR A 182 -10.98 19.88 2.89
CA THR A 182 -11.68 18.72 2.33
C THR A 182 -11.53 18.65 0.82
N ILE A 183 -11.64 19.78 0.11
CA ILE A 183 -11.45 19.82 -1.35
C ILE A 183 -10.01 19.41 -1.72
N ILE A 184 -9.02 19.89 -0.97
CA ILE A 184 -7.61 19.53 -1.18
C ILE A 184 -7.39 18.03 -0.93
N LEU A 185 -7.96 17.47 0.14
CA LEU A 185 -7.87 16.04 0.46
C LEU A 185 -8.51 15.16 -0.62
N ILE A 186 -9.66 15.58 -1.16
CA ILE A 186 -10.31 14.90 -2.29
C ILE A 186 -9.39 14.92 -3.51
N ALA A 187 -8.86 16.07 -3.88
CA ALA A 187 -7.96 16.21 -5.02
C ALA A 187 -6.69 15.38 -4.83
N GLY A 188 -6.08 15.42 -3.63
CA GLY A 188 -4.90 14.65 -3.27
C GLY A 188 -5.12 13.14 -3.36
N THR A 189 -6.21 12.65 -2.77
CA THR A 189 -6.53 11.21 -2.82
C THR A 189 -6.83 10.76 -4.25
N MET A 190 -7.58 11.53 -5.03
CA MET A 190 -7.86 11.20 -6.44
C MET A 190 -6.58 11.18 -7.28
N PHE A 191 -5.63 12.06 -6.98
CA PHE A 191 -4.32 12.04 -7.61
C PHE A 191 -3.52 10.78 -7.26
N VAL A 192 -3.53 10.34 -5.98
CA VAL A 192 -2.87 9.08 -5.55
C VAL A 192 -3.51 7.87 -6.22
N VAL A 193 -4.83 7.82 -6.34
CA VAL A 193 -5.55 6.77 -7.08
C VAL A 193 -5.12 6.74 -8.54
N TRP A 194 -5.06 7.91 -9.19
CA TRP A 194 -4.58 8.04 -10.56
C TRP A 194 -3.12 7.57 -10.72
N LEU A 195 -2.23 7.89 -9.77
CA LEU A 195 -0.86 7.37 -9.76
C LEU A 195 -0.86 5.84 -9.68
N GLY A 196 -1.66 5.24 -8.80
CA GLY A 196 -1.81 3.80 -8.66
C GLY A 196 -2.27 3.12 -9.95
N GLU A 197 -3.26 3.70 -10.65
CA GLU A 197 -3.73 3.21 -11.95
C GLU A 197 -2.63 3.32 -13.01
N LYS A 198 -1.89 4.43 -13.07
CA LYS A 198 -0.78 4.61 -14.02
C LYS A 198 0.36 3.61 -13.79
N ILE A 199 0.66 3.28 -12.53
CA ILE A 199 1.62 2.23 -12.20
C ILE A 199 1.09 0.87 -12.68
N THR A 200 -0.20 0.58 -12.50
CA THR A 200 -0.80 -0.68 -12.95
C THR A 200 -0.80 -0.80 -14.47
N ASP A 201 -1.08 0.28 -15.20
CA ASP A 201 -1.17 0.28 -16.67
C ASP A 201 0.21 0.17 -17.34
N LYS A 202 1.18 0.97 -16.89
CA LYS A 202 2.49 1.14 -17.57
C LYS A 202 3.69 0.67 -16.76
N GLY A 203 3.50 0.40 -15.47
CA GLY A 203 4.54 -0.04 -14.56
C GLY A 203 4.55 -1.54 -14.34
N ILE A 204 4.78 -1.95 -13.09
CA ILE A 204 4.90 -3.35 -12.66
C ILE A 204 3.85 -3.64 -11.59
N GLY A 205 3.05 -4.68 -11.80
CA GLY A 205 2.11 -5.20 -10.81
C GLY A 205 0.92 -4.29 -10.52
N ASN A 206 0.33 -4.41 -9.34
CA ASN A 206 -0.80 -3.59 -8.91
C ASN A 206 -0.28 -2.31 -8.23
N GLY A 207 -0.47 -1.16 -8.88
CA GLY A 207 0.06 0.12 -8.43
C GLY A 207 -0.49 0.59 -7.08
N VAL A 208 -1.77 0.35 -6.81
CA VAL A 208 -2.39 0.68 -5.51
C VAL A 208 -1.75 -0.11 -4.38
N ALA A 209 -1.55 -1.42 -4.57
CA ALA A 209 -0.89 -2.28 -3.60
C ALA A 209 0.58 -1.87 -3.39
N LEU A 210 1.29 -1.48 -4.45
CA LEU A 210 2.67 -0.98 -4.37
C LEU A 210 2.76 0.32 -3.56
N ILE A 211 1.84 1.26 -3.76
CA ILE A 211 1.80 2.52 -3.00
C ILE A 211 1.64 2.24 -1.51
N ILE A 212 0.72 1.34 -1.12
CA ILE A 212 0.51 0.94 0.27
C ILE A 212 1.76 0.27 0.83
N MET A 213 2.30 -0.71 0.11
CA MET A 213 3.50 -1.43 0.53
C MET A 213 4.68 -0.48 0.80
N ILE A 214 4.92 0.49 -0.07
CA ILE A 214 5.98 1.46 0.09
C ILE A 214 5.70 2.43 1.23
N GLY A 215 4.43 2.80 1.47
CA GLY A 215 4.04 3.55 2.65
C GLY A 215 4.45 2.85 3.94
N ILE A 216 4.15 1.57 4.06
CA ILE A 216 4.48 0.73 5.21
C ILE A 216 6.01 0.54 5.34
N VAL A 217 6.67 0.12 4.25
CA VAL A 217 8.12 -0.15 4.25
C VAL A 217 8.93 1.09 4.57
N ALA A 218 8.50 2.26 4.16
CA ALA A 218 9.21 3.50 4.43
C ALA A 218 9.27 3.87 5.93
N ARG A 219 8.30 3.43 6.73
CA ARG A 219 8.29 3.63 8.19
C ARG A 219 8.97 2.51 8.96
N LEU A 220 9.16 1.36 8.35
CA LEU A 220 9.72 0.19 9.00
C LEU A 220 11.13 0.43 9.60
N PRO A 221 12.09 1.08 8.92
CA PRO A 221 13.40 1.34 9.50
C PRO A 221 13.33 2.21 10.75
N HIS A 222 12.47 3.24 10.75
CA HIS A 222 12.29 4.12 11.91
C HIS A 222 11.63 3.39 13.08
N ALA A 223 10.58 2.61 12.82
CA ALA A 223 9.91 1.81 13.84
C ALA A 223 10.86 0.79 14.49
N LEU A 224 11.68 0.10 13.68
CA LEU A 224 12.69 -0.84 14.18
C LEU A 224 13.74 -0.13 15.05
N LEU A 225 14.18 1.07 14.64
CA LEU A 225 15.12 1.87 15.42
C LEU A 225 14.54 2.31 16.77
N ALA A 226 13.29 2.78 16.75
CA ALA A 226 12.59 3.22 17.96
C ALA A 226 12.42 2.05 18.94
N GLU A 227 11.97 0.89 18.46
CA GLU A 227 11.81 -0.32 19.28
C GLU A 227 13.17 -0.80 19.85
N LEU A 228 14.19 -0.88 19.00
CA LEU A 228 15.53 -1.27 19.43
C LEU A 228 16.10 -0.32 20.49
N SER A 229 15.93 0.98 20.31
CA SER A 229 16.39 1.99 21.28
C SER A 229 15.61 1.94 22.61
N ALA A 230 14.30 1.73 22.56
CA ALA A 230 13.46 1.57 23.73
C ALA A 230 13.86 0.32 24.53
N ARG A 231 14.09 -0.79 23.86
CA ARG A 231 14.47 -2.08 24.50
C ARG A 231 15.90 -2.08 25.04
N LEU A 232 16.85 -1.45 24.37
CA LEU A 232 18.24 -1.38 24.85
C LEU A 232 18.39 -0.53 26.11
N ASN A 233 17.48 0.42 26.32
CA ASN A 233 17.47 1.27 27.52
C ASN A 233 16.75 0.63 28.71
N THR A 234 16.03 -0.47 28.51
CA THR A 234 15.29 -1.19 29.57
C THR A 234 16.14 -2.39 30.02
N SER A 235 16.54 -2.40 31.29
CA SER A 235 17.57 -3.31 31.82
C SER A 235 17.16 -4.78 32.04
N THR A 236 15.97 -5.21 31.66
CA THR A 236 15.45 -6.56 32.00
C THR A 236 14.94 -7.31 30.76
N GLY A 237 15.75 -8.25 30.24
CA GLY A 237 15.31 -9.25 29.26
C GLY A 237 15.09 -8.76 27.83
N SER A 238 15.52 -7.57 27.47
CA SER A 238 15.20 -6.87 26.24
C SER A 238 15.66 -7.56 24.94
N LEU A 239 16.85 -8.18 24.94
CA LEU A 239 17.38 -8.85 23.74
C LEU A 239 16.58 -10.10 23.38
N ILE A 240 16.13 -10.89 24.38
CA ILE A 240 15.32 -12.09 24.17
C ILE A 240 13.97 -11.71 23.51
N MET A 241 13.37 -10.61 23.97
CA MET A 241 12.10 -10.11 23.44
C MET A 241 12.22 -9.68 21.96
N ILE A 242 13.29 -8.99 21.59
CA ILE A 242 13.57 -8.62 20.19
C ILE A 242 13.71 -9.87 19.30
N ILE A 243 14.41 -10.90 19.78
CA ILE A 243 14.55 -12.15 19.04
C ILE A 243 13.19 -12.83 18.84
N ILE A 244 12.35 -12.87 19.87
CA ILE A 244 11.01 -13.44 19.80
C ILE A 244 10.14 -12.66 18.79
N GLU A 245 10.17 -11.33 18.81
CA GLU A 245 9.46 -10.46 17.87
C GLU A 245 9.89 -10.70 16.42
N LEU A 246 11.20 -10.80 16.17
CA LEU A 246 11.74 -11.09 14.84
C LEU A 246 11.33 -12.49 14.35
N VAL A 247 11.39 -13.50 15.21
CA VAL A 247 10.96 -14.87 14.88
C VAL A 247 9.47 -14.90 14.58
N LEU A 248 8.65 -14.21 15.38
CA LEU A 248 7.21 -14.15 15.17
C LEU A 248 6.87 -13.42 13.87
N LEU A 249 7.53 -12.30 13.57
CA LEU A 249 7.39 -11.58 12.31
C LEU A 249 7.73 -12.47 11.12
N PHE A 250 8.85 -13.20 11.19
CA PHE A 250 9.26 -14.14 10.15
C PHE A 250 8.25 -15.27 9.96
N LEU A 251 7.69 -15.79 11.05
CA LEU A 251 6.66 -16.83 11.03
C LEU A 251 5.37 -16.35 10.37
N VAL A 252 4.95 -15.11 10.65
CA VAL A 252 3.79 -14.47 9.98
C VAL A 252 4.04 -14.32 8.48
N PHE A 253 5.25 -13.92 8.07
CA PHE A 253 5.59 -13.86 6.63
C PHE A 253 5.51 -15.25 5.97
N LEU A 254 6.06 -16.28 6.59
CA LEU A 254 5.99 -17.64 6.07
C LEU A 254 4.55 -18.13 5.96
N ALA A 255 3.73 -17.90 7.00
CA ALA A 255 2.32 -18.27 6.98
C ALA A 255 1.55 -17.56 5.87
N THR A 256 1.78 -16.27 5.67
CA THR A 256 1.15 -15.48 4.59
C THR A 256 1.54 -16.03 3.22
N ILE A 257 2.82 -16.31 2.99
CA ILE A 257 3.30 -16.89 1.73
C ILE A 257 2.67 -18.28 1.50
N ALA A 258 2.61 -19.12 2.54
CA ALA A 258 2.01 -20.45 2.45
C ALA A 258 0.52 -20.39 2.06
N VAL A 259 -0.24 -19.44 2.64
CA VAL A 259 -1.66 -19.23 2.31
C VAL A 259 -1.83 -18.76 0.87
N VAL A 260 -1.01 -17.81 0.41
CA VAL A 260 -1.10 -17.27 -0.96
C VAL A 260 -0.69 -18.32 -2.01
N GLN A 261 0.27 -19.20 -1.68
CA GLN A 261 0.73 -20.27 -2.57
C GLN A 261 -0.13 -21.53 -2.49
N ALA A 262 -1.06 -21.63 -1.53
CA ALA A 262 -1.95 -22.76 -1.37
C ALA A 262 -2.93 -22.86 -2.53
N VAL A 263 -2.68 -23.80 -3.45
CA VAL A 263 -3.56 -24.07 -4.60
C VAL A 263 -4.17 -25.45 -4.44
N ARG A 264 -5.51 -25.50 -4.45
CA ARG A 264 -6.23 -26.78 -4.50
C ARG A 264 -6.27 -27.29 -5.94
N LYS A 265 -5.58 -28.39 -6.22
CA LYS A 265 -5.65 -29.07 -7.52
C LYS A 265 -6.91 -29.91 -7.58
N VAL A 266 -7.84 -29.59 -8.47
CA VAL A 266 -9.03 -30.39 -8.75
C VAL A 266 -8.76 -31.14 -10.05
N PRO A 267 -8.72 -32.49 -10.05
CA PRO A 267 -8.60 -33.24 -11.29
C PRO A 267 -9.92 -33.09 -12.10
N VAL A 268 -9.84 -32.48 -13.26
CA VAL A 268 -10.96 -32.35 -14.20
C VAL A 268 -10.74 -33.34 -15.32
N GLN A 269 -11.65 -34.27 -15.48
CA GLN A 269 -11.69 -35.17 -16.63
C GLN A 269 -12.50 -34.51 -17.72
N TYR A 270 -11.87 -34.14 -18.81
CA TYR A 270 -12.55 -33.72 -20.01
C TYR A 270 -12.98 -34.96 -20.79
N ALA A 271 -14.26 -35.06 -21.13
CA ALA A 271 -14.74 -36.05 -22.08
C ALA A 271 -14.07 -35.75 -23.43
N SER A 272 -13.19 -36.60 -23.88
CA SER A 272 -12.64 -36.52 -25.24
C SER A 272 -13.76 -36.89 -26.20
N VAL A 273 -14.32 -35.91 -26.91
CA VAL A 273 -15.18 -36.18 -28.07
C VAL A 273 -14.26 -36.71 -29.16
N SER A 274 -14.19 -38.03 -29.28
CA SER A 274 -13.60 -38.67 -30.44
C SER A 274 -14.55 -38.44 -31.62
N LEU A 275 -14.25 -37.45 -32.44
CA LEU A 275 -14.84 -37.37 -33.77
C LEU A 275 -14.28 -38.56 -34.56
N VAL A 276 -15.08 -39.65 -34.63
CA VAL A 276 -14.83 -40.73 -35.54
C VAL A 276 -15.12 -40.19 -36.95
N THR A 277 -14.12 -39.59 -37.55
CA THR A 277 -14.09 -39.42 -39.00
C THR A 277 -13.26 -40.61 -39.53
N SER A 278 -13.90 -41.47 -40.24
CA SER A 278 -13.29 -42.57 -40.98
C SER A 278 -12.11 -42.03 -41.83
N SER A 279 -10.94 -42.64 -41.64
CA SER A 279 -9.72 -42.49 -42.43
C SER A 279 -8.88 -41.19 -42.21
N MET A 280 -8.40 -40.98 -40.98
CA MET A 280 -7.03 -40.48 -40.74
C MET A 280 -6.77 -40.44 -39.22
N ALA A 281 -5.78 -41.19 -38.77
CA ALA A 281 -5.37 -41.17 -37.38
C ALA A 281 -4.75 -39.81 -37.04
N VAL A 282 -5.47 -38.96 -36.31
CA VAL A 282 -4.92 -37.75 -35.71
C VAL A 282 -4.53 -38.08 -34.30
N PHE A 283 -3.22 -38.09 -34.05
CA PHE A 283 -2.63 -38.14 -32.71
C PHE A 283 -3.05 -36.90 -31.92
N VAL A 284 -3.92 -37.08 -30.95
CA VAL A 284 -4.20 -36.02 -29.96
C VAL A 284 -3.13 -36.03 -28.92
N SER A 285 -2.27 -35.02 -28.97
CA SER A 285 -1.29 -34.75 -27.90
C SER A 285 -2.02 -34.30 -26.62
N THR A 286 -1.86 -35.06 -25.55
CA THR A 286 -2.27 -34.64 -24.21
C THR A 286 -1.37 -33.52 -23.74
N SER A 287 -1.82 -32.27 -23.85
CA SER A 287 -1.14 -31.16 -23.19
C SER A 287 -1.42 -31.23 -21.70
N ARG A 288 -0.43 -31.69 -20.94
CA ARG A 288 -0.37 -31.48 -19.49
C ARG A 288 -0.11 -30.00 -19.23
N SER A 289 -1.13 -29.23 -18.87
CA SER A 289 -0.90 -27.94 -18.25
C SER A 289 -0.48 -28.15 -16.79
N ARG A 290 0.73 -27.73 -16.50
CA ARG A 290 1.25 -27.61 -15.14
C ARG A 290 0.73 -26.33 -14.47
#